data_f7df5ae5a8340a6007546a9652f58567
#
_entry.id   f7df5ae5a8340a6007546a9652f58567
#
_cell.length_a   1.000
_cell.length_b   1.000
_cell.length_c   1.000
_cell.angle_alpha   90.00
_cell.angle_beta   90.00
_cell.angle_gamma   90.00
#
_symmetry.space_group_name_H-M   'P 1'
#
loop_
_entity.id
_entity.type
_entity.pdbx_description
1 polymer ?
#
loop_
_entity_poly.entity_id
_entity_poly.type
_entity_poly.pdbx_seq_one_letter_code
_entity_poly.pdbx_strand_id
1 'polypeptide(L)'
;ATAYHDIFRSCNAGSKQDIWCGHCPKCLFVYLIMSPFLSTNALREIFGRDMLEDPEMIPTLEQLAGIQEEKPFECVGSRHEVNAAICLTIEQMEASGEPLPLLLKRYKELPLYEANFAHRHDYDRYYDGEHLLPEEFLKILTEESYGGVLPC
;
A
#
# COMPACT_ATOMS: atom_id res chain seq x y z
N ALA A 1 14.32 -6.77 -1.54
CA ALA A 1 13.43 -6.19 -0.52
C ALA A 1 13.10 -7.19 0.60
N THR A 2 13.02 -8.50 0.30
CA THR A 2 12.65 -9.55 1.26
C THR A 2 13.58 -9.66 2.48
N ALA A 3 14.88 -9.32 2.32
CA ALA A 3 15.88 -9.45 3.39
C ALA A 3 15.63 -8.54 4.63
N TYR A 4 14.72 -7.57 4.51
CA TYR A 4 14.46 -6.59 5.59
C TYR A 4 13.08 -6.74 6.23
N HIS A 5 12.23 -7.64 5.75
CA HIS A 5 10.86 -7.80 6.25
C HIS A 5 10.82 -8.19 7.73
N ASP A 6 11.80 -8.98 8.18
CA ASP A 6 11.86 -9.46 9.56
C ASP A 6 12.35 -8.41 10.56
N ILE A 7 13.04 -7.37 10.08
CA ILE A 7 13.67 -6.35 10.92
C ILE A 7 13.03 -4.97 10.79
N PHE A 8 12.35 -4.68 9.67
CA PHE A 8 11.70 -3.39 9.48
C PHE A 8 10.38 -3.31 10.23
N ARG A 9 10.25 -2.31 11.11
CA ARG A 9 9.03 -1.98 11.84
C ARG A 9 8.85 -0.46 11.89
N SER A 10 7.68 0.02 11.47
CA SER A 10 7.33 1.44 11.54
C SER A 10 6.05 1.72 12.32
N CYS A 11 5.52 0.70 13.02
CA CYS A 11 4.32 0.82 13.82
C CYS A 11 4.54 1.70 15.06
N ASN A 12 3.74 2.76 15.22
CA ASN A 12 3.86 3.65 16.38
C ASN A 12 3.49 2.95 17.69
N ALA A 13 2.41 2.16 17.70
CA ALA A 13 1.95 1.46 18.90
C ALA A 13 2.86 0.29 19.32
N GLY A 14 3.45 -0.40 18.34
CA GLY A 14 4.33 -1.55 18.57
C GLY A 14 5.82 -1.23 18.64
N SER A 15 6.21 0.04 18.46
CA SER A 15 7.62 0.44 18.33
C SER A 15 8.51 0.08 19.51
N LYS A 16 7.96 0.08 20.75
CA LYS A 16 8.72 -0.29 21.96
C LYS A 16 9.02 -1.78 22.06
N GLN A 17 8.20 -2.62 21.43
CA GLN A 17 8.33 -4.07 21.42
C GLN A 17 8.90 -4.59 20.09
N ASP A 18 9.22 -3.69 19.17
CA ASP A 18 9.69 -4.02 17.82
C ASP A 18 8.73 -4.97 17.07
N ILE A 19 7.43 -4.67 17.13
CA ILE A 19 6.37 -5.44 16.49
C ILE A 19 5.45 -4.57 15.65
N TRP A 20 4.76 -5.18 14.69
CA TRP A 20 3.55 -4.62 14.10
C TRP A 20 2.36 -4.88 15.02
N CYS A 21 1.64 -3.84 15.47
CA CYS A 21 0.48 -4.06 16.34
C CYS A 21 -0.71 -4.70 15.60
N GLY A 22 -0.75 -4.59 14.27
CA GLY A 22 -1.75 -5.21 13.41
C GLY A 22 -3.15 -4.58 13.45
N HIS A 23 -3.34 -3.41 14.09
CA HIS A 23 -4.64 -2.77 14.24
C HIS A 23 -4.64 -1.23 14.19
N CYS A 24 -3.49 -0.59 14.05
CA CYS A 24 -3.45 0.86 13.90
C CYS A 24 -3.48 1.29 12.42
N PRO A 25 -3.82 2.56 12.12
CA PRO A 25 -3.88 3.08 10.76
C PRO A 25 -2.56 2.92 10.00
N LYS A 26 -1.42 3.07 10.68
CA LYS A 26 -0.12 2.90 10.05
C LYS A 26 0.15 1.45 9.65
N CYS A 27 -0.25 0.47 10.46
CA CYS A 27 -0.15 -0.94 10.09
C CYS A 27 -1.00 -1.25 8.85
N LEU A 28 -2.26 -0.80 8.82
CA LEU A 28 -3.12 -1.02 7.67
C LEU A 28 -2.57 -0.31 6.43
N PHE A 29 -2.10 0.92 6.57
CA PHE A 29 -1.47 1.65 5.46
C PHE A 29 -0.32 0.85 4.85
N VAL A 30 0.66 0.41 5.66
CA VAL A 30 1.82 -0.34 5.15
C VAL A 30 1.37 -1.68 4.58
N TYR A 31 0.42 -2.37 5.20
CA TYR A 31 -0.16 -3.61 4.67
C TYR A 31 -0.74 -3.41 3.26
N LEU A 32 -1.55 -2.36 3.07
CA LEU A 32 -2.16 -2.02 1.78
C LEU A 32 -1.12 -1.67 0.71
N ILE A 33 -0.12 -0.85 1.05
CA ILE A 33 0.94 -0.48 0.09
C ILE A 33 1.79 -1.69 -0.33
N MET A 34 1.99 -2.67 0.56
CA MET A 34 2.76 -3.88 0.25
C MET A 34 1.94 -4.96 -0.46
N SER A 35 0.61 -4.91 -0.39
CA SER A 35 -0.27 -5.97 -0.90
C SER A 35 -0.18 -6.22 -2.41
N PRO A 36 0.12 -5.23 -3.29
CA PRO A 36 0.37 -5.52 -4.71
C PRO A 36 1.67 -6.28 -4.99
N PHE A 37 2.60 -6.34 -4.02
CA PHE A 37 3.96 -6.87 -4.22
C PHE A 37 4.23 -8.16 -3.44
N LEU A 38 3.41 -8.47 -2.45
CA LEU A 38 3.57 -9.61 -1.56
C LEU A 38 2.31 -10.46 -1.51
N SER A 39 2.49 -11.78 -1.42
CA SER A 39 1.37 -12.69 -1.20
C SER A 39 0.70 -12.46 0.15
N THR A 40 -0.59 -12.80 0.25
CA THR A 40 -1.35 -12.75 1.52
C THR A 40 -0.65 -13.51 2.65
N ASN A 41 -0.02 -14.65 2.35
CA ASN A 41 0.72 -15.41 3.36
C ASN A 41 1.95 -14.66 3.88
N ALA A 42 2.74 -14.04 3.00
CA ALA A 42 3.88 -13.23 3.40
C ALA A 42 3.46 -12.03 4.26
N LEU A 43 2.36 -11.38 3.91
CA LEU A 43 1.80 -10.28 4.71
C LEU A 43 1.33 -10.75 6.08
N ARG A 44 0.68 -11.92 6.18
CA ARG A 44 0.28 -12.51 7.47
C ARG A 44 1.48 -12.83 8.37
N GLU A 45 2.58 -13.32 7.79
CA GLU A 45 3.83 -13.57 8.53
C GLU A 45 4.44 -12.28 9.06
N ILE A 46 4.50 -11.22 8.24
CA ILE A 46 5.07 -9.92 8.62
C ILE A 46 4.24 -9.23 9.71
N PHE A 47 2.91 -9.20 9.57
CA PHE A 47 2.00 -8.45 10.45
C PHE A 47 1.39 -9.29 11.58
N GLY A 48 1.59 -10.61 11.56
CA GLY A 48 1.05 -11.55 12.54
C GLY A 48 -0.45 -11.85 12.40
N ARG A 49 -1.12 -11.25 11.39
CA ARG A 49 -2.56 -11.43 11.12
C ARG A 49 -2.93 -10.98 9.71
N ASP A 50 -4.10 -11.39 9.25
CA ASP A 50 -4.71 -10.87 8.04
C ASP A 50 -5.55 -9.63 8.34
N MET A 51 -5.00 -8.46 8.03
CA MET A 51 -5.70 -7.20 8.29
C MET A 51 -6.82 -6.93 7.29
N LEU A 52 -6.78 -7.56 6.10
CA LEU A 52 -7.84 -7.37 5.08
C LEU A 52 -9.11 -8.16 5.38
N GLU A 53 -9.07 -9.13 6.29
CA GLU A 53 -10.24 -9.87 6.77
C GLU A 53 -10.81 -9.34 8.09
N ASP A 54 -10.22 -8.27 8.64
CA ASP A 54 -10.64 -7.71 9.92
C ASP A 54 -11.72 -6.63 9.76
N PRO A 55 -12.97 -6.87 10.19
CA PRO A 55 -14.04 -5.89 10.06
C PRO A 55 -13.81 -4.62 10.89
N GLU A 56 -13.00 -4.68 11.96
CA GLU A 56 -12.67 -3.50 12.76
C GLU A 56 -11.78 -2.51 12.00
N MET A 57 -11.13 -2.94 10.91
CA MET A 57 -10.33 -2.09 10.05
C MET A 57 -11.13 -1.32 8.99
N ILE A 58 -12.43 -1.57 8.82
CA ILE A 58 -13.28 -0.88 7.83
C ILE A 58 -13.26 0.65 8.01
N PRO A 59 -13.47 1.22 9.23
CA PRO A 59 -13.41 2.66 9.39
C PRO A 59 -12.04 3.25 9.03
N THR A 60 -10.97 2.54 9.38
CA THR A 60 -9.59 2.95 9.06
C THR A 60 -9.33 2.90 7.55
N LEU A 61 -9.83 1.87 6.85
CA LEU A 61 -9.77 1.79 5.40
C LEU A 61 -10.47 3.00 4.76
N GLU A 62 -11.68 3.34 5.21
CA GLU A 62 -12.47 4.45 4.70
C GLU A 62 -11.77 5.81 4.93
N GLN A 63 -11.09 5.99 6.06
CA GLN A 63 -10.27 7.18 6.33
C GLN A 63 -9.05 7.25 5.40
N LEU A 64 -8.32 6.14 5.25
CA LEU A 64 -7.13 6.08 4.39
C LEU A 64 -7.50 6.28 2.92
N ALA A 65 -8.61 5.71 2.47
CA ALA A 65 -9.12 5.86 1.11
C ALA A 65 -9.69 7.25 0.80
N GLY A 66 -10.01 8.04 1.83
CA GLY A 66 -10.52 9.42 1.68
C GLY A 66 -12.04 9.51 1.57
N ILE A 67 -12.77 8.50 2.01
CA ILE A 67 -14.25 8.55 2.18
C ILE A 67 -14.61 9.51 3.31
N GLN A 68 -13.86 9.46 4.41
CA GLN A 68 -13.99 10.40 5.51
C GLN A 68 -13.06 11.60 5.26
N GLU A 69 -13.51 12.81 5.63
CA GLU A 69 -12.71 14.03 5.44
C GLU A 69 -11.43 13.99 6.29
N GLU A 70 -11.53 13.46 7.51
CA GLU A 70 -10.41 13.36 8.43
C GLU A 70 -9.47 12.21 8.03
N LYS A 71 -8.23 12.56 7.73
CA LYS A 71 -7.14 11.60 7.57
C LYS A 71 -6.66 11.15 8.95
N PRO A 72 -6.26 9.87 9.13
CA PRO A 72 -5.66 9.43 10.39
C PRO A 72 -4.47 10.33 10.79
N PHE A 73 -4.38 10.68 12.08
CA PHE A 73 -3.27 11.46 12.63
C PHE A 73 -2.01 10.60 12.77
N GLU A 74 -1.56 10.06 11.67
CA GLU A 74 -0.34 9.24 11.60
C GLU A 74 0.43 9.56 10.30
N CYS A 75 1.74 9.24 10.31
CA CYS A 75 2.58 9.35 9.11
C CYS A 75 2.20 8.23 8.12
N VAL A 76 1.18 8.46 7.34
CA VAL A 76 0.72 7.61 6.24
C VAL A 76 0.85 8.39 4.92
N GLY A 77 1.00 7.68 3.81
CA GLY A 77 1.14 8.27 2.49
C GLY A 77 -0.10 9.03 1.99
N SER A 78 -0.13 9.36 0.73
CA SER A 78 -1.27 10.05 0.12
C SER A 78 -2.46 9.11 -0.06
N ARG A 79 -3.67 9.69 -0.18
CA ARG A 79 -4.89 8.95 -0.51
C ARG A 79 -4.78 8.28 -1.88
N HIS A 80 -4.10 8.91 -2.82
CA HIS A 80 -3.91 8.39 -4.17
C HIS A 80 -3.06 7.12 -4.16
N GLU A 81 -1.95 7.09 -3.42
CA GLU A 81 -1.10 5.88 -3.28
C GLU A 81 -1.88 4.72 -2.66
N VAL A 82 -2.65 4.98 -1.59
CA VAL A 82 -3.49 3.96 -0.96
C VAL A 82 -4.52 3.41 -1.94
N ASN A 83 -5.24 4.27 -2.63
CA ASN A 83 -6.27 3.86 -3.58
C ASN A 83 -5.68 3.08 -4.77
N ALA A 84 -4.52 3.50 -5.30
CA ALA A 84 -3.81 2.77 -6.34
C ALA A 84 -3.39 1.37 -5.86
N ALA A 85 -2.79 1.26 -4.68
CA ALA A 85 -2.37 -0.03 -4.12
C ALA A 85 -3.56 -0.98 -3.90
N ILE A 86 -4.69 -0.49 -3.37
CA ILE A 86 -5.91 -1.29 -3.20
C ILE A 86 -6.40 -1.80 -4.57
N CYS A 87 -6.49 -0.92 -5.57
CA CYS A 87 -6.99 -1.28 -6.90
C CYS A 87 -6.07 -2.28 -7.61
N LEU A 88 -4.74 -2.12 -7.51
CA LEU A 88 -3.77 -3.07 -8.03
C LEU A 88 -3.89 -4.45 -7.37
N THR A 89 -4.08 -4.49 -6.05
CA THR A 89 -4.29 -5.75 -5.32
C THR A 89 -5.57 -6.45 -5.77
N ILE A 90 -6.68 -5.70 -5.92
CA ILE A 90 -7.93 -6.24 -6.44
C ILE A 90 -7.73 -6.82 -7.84
N GLU A 91 -7.10 -6.09 -8.75
CA GLU A 91 -6.82 -6.55 -10.11
C GLU A 91 -6.03 -7.87 -10.12
N GLN A 92 -4.97 -7.97 -9.33
CA GLN A 92 -4.13 -9.16 -9.26
C GLN A 92 -4.89 -10.37 -8.69
N MET A 93 -5.64 -10.18 -7.61
CA MET A 93 -6.43 -11.27 -7.00
C MET A 93 -7.53 -11.76 -7.95
N GLU A 94 -8.22 -10.85 -8.63
CA GLU A 94 -9.24 -11.21 -9.63
C GLU A 94 -8.62 -11.92 -10.84
N ALA A 95 -7.46 -11.48 -11.31
CA ALA A 95 -6.74 -12.13 -12.42
C ALA A 95 -6.23 -13.54 -12.04
N SER A 96 -5.85 -13.76 -10.78
CA SER A 96 -5.45 -15.08 -10.27
C SER A 96 -6.63 -15.98 -9.88
N GLY A 97 -7.85 -15.44 -9.84
CA GLY A 97 -9.04 -16.16 -9.37
C GLY A 97 -9.11 -16.34 -7.85
N GLU A 98 -8.31 -15.56 -7.09
CA GLU A 98 -8.35 -15.57 -5.65
C GLU A 98 -9.57 -14.81 -5.11
N PRO A 99 -10.24 -15.31 -4.05
CA PRO A 99 -11.35 -14.60 -3.44
C PRO A 99 -10.88 -13.31 -2.79
N LEU A 100 -11.54 -12.20 -3.09
CA LEU A 100 -11.24 -10.92 -2.43
C LEU A 100 -11.54 -11.00 -0.92
N PRO A 101 -10.64 -10.52 -0.06
CA PRO A 101 -10.90 -10.38 1.37
C PRO A 101 -11.93 -9.27 1.66
N LEU A 102 -12.42 -9.26 2.90
CA LEU A 102 -13.54 -8.42 3.34
C LEU A 102 -13.33 -6.93 3.00
N LEU A 103 -12.17 -6.37 3.34
CA LEU A 103 -11.89 -4.95 3.14
C LEU A 103 -11.87 -4.58 1.65
N LEU A 104 -11.33 -5.45 0.80
CA LEU A 104 -11.29 -5.19 -0.65
C LEU A 104 -12.68 -5.31 -1.28
N LYS A 105 -13.52 -6.24 -0.83
CA LYS A 105 -14.95 -6.31 -1.23
C LYS A 105 -15.65 -5.02 -0.84
N ARG A 106 -15.47 -4.58 0.40
CA ARG A 106 -16.06 -3.32 0.89
C ARG A 106 -15.60 -2.13 0.06
N TYR A 107 -14.31 -2.05 -0.28
CA TYR A 107 -13.78 -0.97 -1.10
C TYR A 107 -14.41 -0.92 -2.49
N LYS A 108 -14.66 -2.07 -3.13
CA LYS A 108 -15.36 -2.15 -4.45
C LYS A 108 -16.77 -1.58 -4.43
N GLU A 109 -17.44 -1.56 -3.27
CA GLU A 109 -18.79 -1.00 -3.11
C GLU A 109 -18.77 0.53 -2.95
N LEU A 110 -17.58 1.15 -2.75
CA LEU A 110 -17.47 2.58 -2.52
C LEU A 110 -17.60 3.37 -3.84
N PRO A 111 -18.23 4.57 -3.82
CA PRO A 111 -18.43 5.38 -5.03
C PRO A 111 -17.14 5.78 -5.75
N LEU A 112 -16.02 5.82 -5.02
CA LEU A 112 -14.70 6.21 -5.58
C LEU A 112 -13.98 5.05 -6.31
N TYR A 113 -14.47 3.81 -6.20
CA TYR A 113 -13.76 2.63 -6.73
C TYR A 113 -13.48 2.73 -8.24
N GLU A 114 -14.51 2.95 -9.05
CA GLU A 114 -14.38 2.97 -10.52
C GLU A 114 -13.38 4.01 -11.00
N ALA A 115 -13.42 5.22 -10.42
CA ALA A 115 -12.50 6.29 -10.76
C ALA A 115 -11.06 5.92 -10.40
N ASN A 116 -10.82 5.42 -9.19
CA ASN A 116 -9.49 5.01 -8.75
C ASN A 116 -8.97 3.80 -9.53
N PHE A 117 -9.85 2.86 -9.87
CA PHE A 117 -9.46 1.68 -10.65
C PHE A 117 -9.00 2.05 -12.06
N ALA A 118 -9.62 3.06 -12.69
CA ALA A 118 -9.18 3.57 -13.98
C ALA A 118 -7.76 4.17 -13.95
N HIS A 119 -7.35 4.72 -12.81
CA HIS A 119 -6.07 5.41 -12.60
C HIS A 119 -5.03 4.62 -11.80
N ARG A 120 -5.27 3.32 -11.54
CA ARG A 120 -4.42 2.49 -10.67
C ARG A 120 -2.97 2.33 -11.11
N HIS A 121 -2.71 2.50 -12.40
CA HIS A 121 -1.38 2.39 -13.00
C HIS A 121 -0.66 3.73 -13.20
N ASP A 122 -1.24 4.84 -12.76
CA ASP A 122 -0.64 6.17 -12.95
C ASP A 122 0.73 6.30 -12.26
N TYR A 123 0.97 5.50 -11.20
CA TYR A 123 2.24 5.45 -10.48
C TYR A 123 3.30 4.52 -11.08
N ASP A 124 2.93 3.62 -12.00
CA ASP A 124 3.86 2.63 -12.55
C ASP A 124 5.04 3.27 -13.28
N ARG A 125 4.83 4.46 -13.80
CA ARG A 125 5.81 5.24 -14.56
C ARG A 125 5.95 6.68 -14.07
N TYR A 126 5.36 6.99 -12.90
CA TYR A 126 5.48 8.33 -12.35
C TYR A 126 6.89 8.56 -11.83
N TYR A 127 7.52 9.61 -12.34
CA TYR A 127 8.81 10.09 -11.87
C TYR A 127 8.72 11.60 -11.66
N ASP A 128 8.98 12.04 -10.42
CA ASP A 128 9.10 13.45 -10.11
C ASP A 128 10.55 13.90 -10.36
N GLY A 129 10.74 14.75 -11.36
CA GLY A 129 12.04 15.34 -11.69
C GLY A 129 12.51 16.41 -10.69
N GLU A 130 11.63 16.84 -9.76
CA GLU A 130 11.99 17.81 -8.71
C GLU A 130 12.59 17.09 -7.50
N HIS A 131 13.90 16.80 -7.55
CA HIS A 131 14.62 16.12 -6.49
C HIS A 131 16.04 16.69 -6.31
N LEU A 132 16.64 16.41 -5.14
CA LEU A 132 18.01 16.77 -4.81
C LEU A 132 18.95 15.55 -4.80
N LEU A 133 18.60 14.48 -5.53
CA LEU A 133 19.44 13.29 -5.62
C LEU A 133 20.70 13.57 -6.44
N PRO A 134 21.90 13.17 -5.95
CA PRO A 134 23.11 13.14 -6.77
C PRO A 134 22.93 12.23 -8.00
N GLU A 135 23.61 12.56 -9.11
CA GLU A 135 23.48 11.81 -10.37
C GLU A 135 23.78 10.31 -10.24
N GLU A 136 24.68 9.93 -9.33
CA GLU A 136 25.03 8.52 -9.08
C GLU A 136 23.82 7.72 -8.55
N PHE A 137 22.99 8.31 -7.67
CA PHE A 137 21.76 7.69 -7.17
C PHE A 137 20.63 7.74 -8.19
N LEU A 138 20.58 8.79 -8.99
CA LEU A 138 19.61 8.91 -10.07
C LEU A 138 19.80 7.78 -11.10
N LYS A 139 21.02 7.45 -11.47
CA LYS A 139 21.31 6.34 -12.38
C LYS A 139 20.80 5.01 -11.83
N ILE A 140 21.04 4.72 -10.55
CA ILE A 140 20.54 3.48 -9.92
C ILE A 140 19.01 3.43 -9.98
N LEU A 141 18.35 4.54 -9.62
CA LEU A 141 16.89 4.62 -9.65
C LEU A 141 16.34 4.37 -11.06
N THR A 142 16.93 5.00 -12.08
CA THR A 142 16.45 4.89 -13.46
C THR A 142 16.73 3.52 -14.07
N GLU A 143 17.87 2.91 -13.78
CA GLU A 143 18.23 1.56 -14.25
C GLU A 143 17.30 0.49 -13.64
N GLU A 144 17.02 0.58 -12.34
CA GLU A 144 16.18 -0.36 -11.61
C GLU A 144 14.68 -0.21 -11.95
N SER A 145 14.20 1.03 -12.04
CA SER A 145 12.75 1.30 -12.16
C SER A 145 12.26 1.43 -13.60
N TYR A 146 13.11 1.92 -14.51
CA TYR A 146 12.70 2.31 -15.87
C TYR A 146 13.54 1.66 -16.98
N GLY A 147 14.42 0.71 -16.66
CA GLY A 147 15.28 0.05 -17.65
C GLY A 147 16.24 1.03 -18.35
N GLY A 148 16.68 2.09 -17.67
CA GLY A 148 17.59 3.10 -18.18
C GLY A 148 16.95 4.23 -18.99
N VAL A 149 15.62 4.25 -19.10
CA VAL A 149 14.88 5.32 -19.81
C VAL A 149 13.97 6.05 -18.84
N LEU A 150 14.25 7.32 -18.57
CA LEU A 150 13.34 8.18 -17.81
C LEU A 150 12.09 8.47 -18.63
N PRO A 151 10.89 8.42 -18.04
CA PRO A 151 9.69 8.94 -18.70
C PRO A 151 9.86 10.47 -18.92
N CYS A 152 9.61 10.91 -20.12
CA CYS A 152 9.60 12.33 -20.50
C CYS A 152 8.38 13.03 -19.93
#